data_3c5fb7a741d5a41edd9bbc6acd1515b2
#
_entry.id   3c5fb7a741d5a41edd9bbc6acd1515b2
#
_cell.length_a   1.000
_cell.length_b   1.000
_cell.length_c   1.000
_cell.angle_alpha   90.00
_cell.angle_beta   90.00
_cell.angle_gamma   90.00
#
_symmetry.space_group_name_H-M   'P 1'
#
loop_
_entity.id
_entity.type
_entity.pdbx_description
1 polymer ?
#
loop_
_entity_poly.entity_id
_entity_poly.type
_entity_poly.pdbx_seq_one_letter_code
_entity_poly.pdbx_strand_id
1 'polypeptide(L)'
;LKLLHGYFDTMLLKDLAEHYKISNIHVLRFFVKRIMGNLTKPTSINAIYKDIKSQGLKVSKDDLYLWANYLCDIFMFMRIPRYSRSLVKEQQSQDKYYCIDIGLREAVLIPQSNDYGKSLENIVFLQLTRTKAPLDKITYYPGGGECDFFIQNADSVKQLLQVAGEI
;
A
#
# COMPACT_ATOMS: atom_id res chain seq x y z
N LEU A 1 4.97 -16.52 -13.67
CA LEU A 1 3.59 -16.06 -13.35
C LEU A 1 2.81 -17.09 -12.51
N LYS A 2 2.68 -18.37 -12.93
CA LYS A 2 1.93 -19.40 -12.15
C LYS A 2 2.40 -19.52 -10.69
N LEU A 3 3.71 -19.47 -10.43
CA LEU A 3 4.27 -19.53 -9.09
C LEU A 3 3.84 -18.33 -8.23
N LEU A 4 3.89 -17.12 -8.79
CA LEU A 4 3.48 -15.89 -8.10
C LEU A 4 1.98 -15.86 -7.81
N HIS A 5 1.14 -16.40 -8.72
CA HIS A 5 -0.28 -16.62 -8.42
C HIS A 5 -0.48 -17.56 -7.24
N GLY A 6 0.27 -18.67 -7.19
CA GLY A 6 0.22 -19.61 -6.06
C GLY A 6 0.63 -18.95 -4.74
N TYR A 7 1.67 -18.12 -4.73
CA TYR A 7 2.07 -17.35 -3.54
C TYR A 7 0.98 -16.37 -3.13
N PHE A 8 0.43 -15.61 -4.08
CA PHE A 8 -0.66 -14.68 -3.78
C PHE A 8 -1.87 -15.39 -3.16
N ASP A 9 -2.29 -16.53 -3.73
CA ASP A 9 -3.41 -17.30 -3.19
C ASP A 9 -3.09 -17.88 -1.80
N THR A 10 -1.86 -18.33 -1.56
CA THR A 10 -1.43 -18.81 -0.24
C THR A 10 -1.47 -17.68 0.79
N MET A 11 -0.90 -16.52 0.49
CA MET A 11 -0.96 -15.35 1.37
C MET A 11 -2.40 -14.91 1.66
N LEU A 12 -3.25 -14.90 0.62
CA LEU A 12 -4.64 -14.49 0.78
C LEU A 12 -5.47 -15.49 1.60
N LEU A 13 -5.32 -16.78 1.35
CA LEU A 13 -6.16 -17.80 1.96
C LEU A 13 -5.63 -18.26 3.31
N LYS A 14 -4.35 -18.61 3.42
CA LYS A 14 -3.76 -19.13 4.65
C LYS A 14 -3.37 -18.00 5.61
N ASP A 15 -2.57 -17.05 5.13
CA ASP A 15 -1.98 -16.06 6.02
C ASP A 15 -2.98 -14.95 6.41
N LEU A 16 -3.99 -14.68 5.56
CA LEU A 16 -5.06 -13.72 5.87
C LEU A 16 -6.35 -14.41 6.30
N ALA A 17 -7.01 -15.11 5.37
CA ALA A 17 -8.39 -15.55 5.59
C ALA A 17 -8.50 -16.56 6.73
N GLU A 18 -7.66 -17.59 6.76
CA GLU A 18 -7.68 -18.60 7.82
C GLU A 18 -7.18 -18.02 9.15
N HIS A 19 -6.05 -17.31 9.14
CA HIS A 19 -5.44 -16.77 10.36
C HIS A 19 -6.34 -15.76 11.06
N TYR A 20 -6.91 -14.81 10.32
CA TYR A 20 -7.78 -13.76 10.87
C TYR A 20 -9.28 -14.08 10.78
N LYS A 21 -9.64 -15.34 10.41
CA LYS A 21 -11.03 -15.83 10.32
C LYS A 21 -11.93 -14.96 9.42
N ILE A 22 -11.39 -14.52 8.29
CA ILE A 22 -12.12 -13.72 7.30
C ILE A 22 -12.94 -14.66 6.42
N SER A 23 -14.26 -14.63 6.54
CA SER A 23 -15.16 -15.52 5.80
C SER A 23 -15.46 -15.04 4.37
N ASN A 24 -15.45 -13.73 4.12
CA ASN A 24 -15.81 -13.17 2.81
C ASN A 24 -14.59 -13.02 1.89
N ILE A 25 -14.10 -14.16 1.38
CA ILE A 25 -12.90 -14.25 0.53
C ILE A 25 -13.06 -13.42 -0.75
N HIS A 26 -14.26 -13.36 -1.33
CA HIS A 26 -14.50 -12.61 -2.55
C HIS A 26 -14.26 -11.11 -2.34
N VAL A 27 -14.82 -10.55 -1.28
CA VAL A 27 -14.61 -9.14 -0.92
C VAL A 27 -13.17 -8.88 -0.52
N LEU A 28 -12.53 -9.80 0.21
CA LEU A 28 -11.12 -9.68 0.58
C LEU A 28 -10.24 -9.61 -0.68
N ARG A 29 -10.44 -10.50 -1.65
CA ARG A 29 -9.70 -10.51 -2.91
C ARG A 29 -9.91 -9.21 -3.71
N PHE A 30 -11.15 -8.72 -3.77
CA PHE A 30 -11.45 -7.43 -4.40
C PHE A 30 -10.71 -6.29 -3.70
N PHE A 31 -10.74 -6.24 -2.37
CA PHE A 31 -10.08 -5.23 -1.56
C PHE A 31 -8.57 -5.20 -1.81
N VAL A 32 -7.91 -6.37 -1.78
CA VAL A 32 -6.48 -6.50 -2.05
C VAL A 32 -6.13 -6.01 -3.46
N LYS A 33 -6.91 -6.42 -4.47
CA LYS A 33 -6.73 -5.95 -5.85
C LYS A 33 -6.89 -4.44 -5.99
N ARG A 34 -7.83 -3.82 -5.25
CA ARG A 34 -7.99 -2.36 -5.25
C ARG A 34 -6.77 -1.65 -4.65
N ILE A 35 -6.18 -2.15 -3.58
CA ILE A 35 -4.92 -1.62 -3.02
C ILE A 35 -3.79 -1.81 -4.04
N MET A 36 -3.63 -3.00 -4.63
CA MET A 36 -2.61 -3.28 -5.65
C MET A 36 -2.72 -2.36 -6.89
N GLY A 37 -3.95 -2.06 -7.32
CA GLY A 37 -4.18 -1.14 -8.43
C GLY A 37 -3.82 0.32 -8.10
N ASN A 38 -3.85 0.68 -6.82
CA ASN A 38 -3.58 2.04 -6.33
C ASN A 38 -2.22 2.19 -5.64
N LEU A 39 -1.28 1.22 -5.83
CA LEU A 39 0.06 1.32 -5.26
C LEU A 39 0.70 2.68 -5.56
N THR A 40 1.51 3.16 -4.62
CA THR A 40 2.24 4.43 -4.66
C THR A 40 1.37 5.70 -4.60
N LYS A 41 0.05 5.56 -4.64
CA LYS A 41 -0.88 6.69 -4.52
C LYS A 41 -1.57 6.70 -3.15
N PRO A 42 -1.95 7.88 -2.63
CA PRO A 42 -2.77 7.97 -1.43
C PRO A 42 -4.05 7.13 -1.59
N THR A 43 -4.28 6.22 -0.65
CA THR A 43 -5.36 5.23 -0.73
C THR A 43 -6.45 5.52 0.30
N SER A 44 -7.64 5.82 -0.17
CA SER A 44 -8.82 6.00 0.68
C SER A 44 -9.57 4.69 0.89
N ILE A 45 -9.43 4.10 2.07
CA ILE A 45 -10.22 2.91 2.45
C ILE A 45 -11.72 3.20 2.37
N ASN A 46 -12.13 4.43 2.70
CA ASN A 46 -13.54 4.83 2.59
C ASN A 46 -14.04 4.86 1.13
N ALA A 47 -13.20 5.25 0.17
CA ALA A 47 -13.56 5.16 -1.25
C ALA A 47 -13.70 3.70 -1.70
N ILE A 48 -12.77 2.82 -1.30
CA ILE A 48 -12.87 1.39 -1.60
C ILE A 48 -14.13 0.78 -0.96
N TYR A 49 -14.48 1.17 0.27
CA TYR A 49 -15.74 0.75 0.89
C TYR A 49 -16.95 1.13 0.06
N LYS A 50 -17.02 2.38 -0.44
CA LYS A 50 -18.10 2.83 -1.31
C LYS A 50 -18.19 2.03 -2.61
N ASP A 51 -17.04 1.73 -3.22
CA ASP A 51 -16.96 0.89 -4.44
C ASP A 51 -17.49 -0.52 -4.18
N ILE A 52 -17.13 -1.15 -3.06
CA ILE A 52 -17.63 -2.47 -2.65
C ILE A 52 -19.15 -2.44 -2.45
N LYS A 53 -19.66 -1.43 -1.75
CA LYS A 53 -21.10 -1.25 -1.50
C LYS A 53 -21.89 -1.03 -2.79
N SER A 54 -21.35 -0.27 -3.75
CA SER A 54 -22.01 -0.02 -5.04
C SER A 54 -22.18 -1.30 -5.87
N GLN A 55 -21.36 -2.31 -5.63
CA GLN A 55 -21.47 -3.65 -6.25
C GLN A 55 -22.42 -4.59 -5.48
N GLY A 56 -23.13 -4.10 -4.46
CA GLY A 56 -24.03 -4.91 -3.64
C GLY A 56 -23.34 -5.86 -2.66
N LEU A 57 -21.99 -5.78 -2.54
CA LEU A 57 -21.22 -6.62 -1.65
C LEU A 57 -21.32 -6.13 -0.19
N LYS A 58 -21.35 -7.08 0.75
CA LYS A 58 -21.49 -6.79 2.18
C LYS A 58 -20.15 -6.87 2.89
N VAL A 59 -19.76 -5.77 3.53
CA VAL A 59 -18.59 -5.66 4.42
C VAL A 59 -18.80 -4.45 5.33
N SER A 60 -18.26 -4.46 6.52
CA SER A 60 -18.21 -3.25 7.35
C SER A 60 -16.98 -2.40 6.96
N LYS A 61 -17.07 -1.10 7.23
CA LYS A 61 -15.95 -0.20 7.00
C LYS A 61 -14.78 -0.52 7.93
N ASP A 62 -15.10 -0.91 9.16
CA ASP A 62 -14.12 -1.25 10.19
C ASP A 62 -13.34 -2.52 9.82
N ASP A 63 -14.01 -3.52 9.22
CA ASP A 63 -13.32 -4.70 8.68
C ASP A 63 -12.27 -4.33 7.64
N LEU A 64 -12.57 -3.39 6.72
CA LEU A 64 -11.60 -2.97 5.71
C LEU A 64 -10.37 -2.28 6.31
N TYR A 65 -10.54 -1.49 7.38
CA TYR A 65 -9.41 -0.91 8.10
C TYR A 65 -8.59 -1.99 8.83
N LEU A 66 -9.24 -2.97 9.44
CA LEU A 66 -8.57 -4.12 10.04
C LEU A 66 -7.82 -4.94 8.99
N TRP A 67 -8.45 -5.24 7.86
CA TRP A 67 -7.80 -5.99 6.78
C TRP A 67 -6.60 -5.25 6.21
N ALA A 68 -6.66 -3.91 6.11
CA ALA A 68 -5.51 -3.10 5.71
C ALA A 68 -4.32 -3.25 6.68
N ASN A 69 -4.56 -3.37 7.99
CA ASN A 69 -3.53 -3.67 8.99
C ASN A 69 -2.99 -5.09 8.79
N TYR A 70 -3.86 -6.09 8.69
CA TYR A 70 -3.47 -7.50 8.51
C TYR A 70 -2.61 -7.71 7.25
N LEU A 71 -2.91 -7.00 6.16
CA LEU A 71 -2.11 -7.02 4.93
C LEU A 71 -0.68 -6.52 5.16
N CYS A 72 -0.49 -5.57 6.09
CA CYS A 72 0.83 -5.11 6.50
C CYS A 72 1.49 -6.11 7.46
N ASP A 73 0.74 -6.73 8.37
CA ASP A 73 1.24 -7.70 9.36
C ASP A 73 1.81 -8.95 8.68
N ILE A 74 1.19 -9.41 7.58
CA ILE A 74 1.71 -10.53 6.77
C ILE A 74 2.76 -10.10 5.74
N PHE A 75 3.21 -8.86 5.77
CA PHE A 75 4.18 -8.29 4.83
C PHE A 75 3.78 -8.37 3.34
N MET A 76 2.48 -8.47 3.02
CA MET A 76 2.04 -8.33 1.62
C MET A 76 2.23 -6.89 1.15
N PHE A 77 1.95 -5.93 2.03
CA PHE A 77 2.19 -4.51 1.80
C PHE A 77 2.97 -3.88 2.95
N MET A 78 3.65 -2.79 2.60
CA MET A 78 4.14 -1.79 3.54
C MET A 78 3.41 -0.48 3.26
N ARG A 79 3.27 0.39 4.26
CA ARG A 79 2.60 1.67 4.07
C ARG A 79 3.39 2.81 4.69
N ILE A 80 3.26 3.99 4.09
CA ILE A 80 3.79 5.23 4.65
C ILE A 80 2.67 6.26 4.80
N PRO A 81 2.63 6.98 5.93
CA PRO A 81 1.65 8.03 6.13
C PRO A 81 2.05 9.32 5.39
N ARG A 82 1.09 10.20 5.24
CA ARG A 82 1.35 11.58 4.83
C ARG A 82 2.14 12.30 5.93
N TYR A 83 3.15 13.07 5.54
CA TYR A 83 3.84 13.95 6.48
C TYR A 83 2.89 14.95 7.11
N SER A 84 2.92 15.06 8.42
CA SER A 84 2.24 16.10 9.18
C SER A 84 3.00 16.38 10.47
N ARG A 85 3.06 17.67 10.87
CA ARG A 85 3.55 18.04 12.21
C ARG A 85 2.59 17.65 13.32
N SER A 86 1.33 17.38 12.99
CA SER A 86 0.29 16.92 13.93
C SER A 86 0.11 15.41 13.80
N LEU A 87 0.33 14.67 14.87
CA LEU A 87 0.10 13.22 14.92
C LEU A 87 -1.35 12.86 14.57
N VAL A 88 -2.32 13.65 15.04
CA VAL A 88 -3.75 13.42 14.73
C VAL A 88 -4.01 13.54 13.23
N LYS A 89 -3.49 14.59 12.58
CA LYS A 89 -3.63 14.78 11.13
C LYS A 89 -2.91 13.70 10.33
N GLU A 90 -1.76 13.22 10.82
CA GLU A 90 -1.04 12.11 10.21
C GLU A 90 -1.88 10.84 10.26
N GLN A 91 -2.42 10.46 11.42
CA GLN A 91 -3.26 9.28 11.60
C GLN A 91 -4.58 9.31 10.81
N GLN A 92 -5.13 10.50 10.56
CA GLN A 92 -6.34 10.70 9.76
C GLN A 92 -6.06 10.79 8.26
N SER A 93 -4.81 10.82 7.85
CA SER A 93 -4.41 10.92 6.46
C SER A 93 -4.59 9.59 5.71
N GLN A 94 -4.60 9.66 4.39
CA GLN A 94 -4.54 8.48 3.54
C GLN A 94 -3.09 8.01 3.46
N ASP A 95 -2.87 6.71 3.63
CA ASP A 95 -1.54 6.12 3.46
C ASP A 95 -1.27 5.80 1.98
N LYS A 96 0.00 5.87 1.57
CA LYS A 96 0.49 5.21 0.35
C LYS A 96 0.89 3.77 0.68
N TYR A 97 0.51 2.82 -0.17
CA TYR A 97 0.86 1.40 -0.04
C TYR A 97 1.91 1.00 -1.07
N TYR A 98 2.81 0.12 -0.65
CA TYR A 98 3.89 -0.44 -1.46
C TYR A 98 3.88 -1.96 -1.31
N CYS A 99 3.99 -2.69 -2.40
CA CYS A 99 4.04 -4.14 -2.38
C CYS A 99 5.46 -4.62 -2.06
N ILE A 100 5.59 -5.65 -1.21
CA ILE A 100 6.90 -6.23 -0.88
C ILE A 100 7.57 -6.86 -2.13
N ASP A 101 6.76 -7.36 -3.04
CA ASP A 101 7.19 -7.91 -4.33
C ASP A 101 6.25 -7.42 -5.44
N ILE A 102 6.78 -6.59 -6.35
CA ILE A 102 6.01 -6.04 -7.46
C ILE A 102 5.53 -7.13 -8.42
N GLY A 103 6.21 -8.27 -8.49
CA GLY A 103 5.81 -9.43 -9.29
C GLY A 103 4.47 -10.02 -8.84
N LEU A 104 4.11 -9.91 -7.54
CA LEU A 104 2.76 -10.31 -7.07
C LEU A 104 1.67 -9.44 -7.71
N ARG A 105 1.91 -8.13 -7.84
CA ARG A 105 0.97 -7.24 -8.53
C ARG A 105 0.81 -7.60 -10.00
N GLU A 106 1.92 -7.82 -10.70
CA GLU A 106 1.92 -8.18 -12.12
C GLU A 106 1.27 -9.55 -12.38
N ALA A 107 1.35 -10.47 -11.43
CA ALA A 107 0.65 -11.74 -11.52
C ALA A 107 -0.86 -11.60 -11.39
N VAL A 108 -1.36 -10.64 -10.60
CA VAL A 108 -2.76 -10.53 -10.18
C VAL A 108 -3.56 -9.52 -10.98
N LEU A 109 -2.90 -8.48 -11.50
CA LEU A 109 -3.50 -7.40 -12.28
C LEU A 109 -2.99 -7.42 -13.72
N ILE A 110 -3.85 -7.02 -14.64
CA ILE A 110 -3.46 -6.79 -16.03
C ILE A 110 -2.61 -5.51 -16.06
N PRO A 111 -1.36 -5.56 -16.58
CA PRO A 111 -0.49 -4.38 -16.70
C PRO A 111 -1.14 -3.27 -17.54
N GLN A 112 -0.93 -2.02 -17.12
CA GLN A 112 -1.35 -0.83 -17.84
C GLN A 112 -0.14 0.03 -18.19
N SER A 113 -0.27 0.89 -19.19
CA SER A 113 0.83 1.73 -19.70
C SER A 113 1.46 2.65 -18.64
N ASN A 114 0.68 3.07 -17.64
CA ASN A 114 1.15 3.95 -16.57
C ASN A 114 1.71 3.20 -15.35
N ASP A 115 1.87 1.89 -15.43
CA ASP A 115 2.33 1.07 -14.29
C ASP A 115 3.84 1.12 -14.09
N TYR A 116 4.60 1.54 -15.11
CA TYR A 116 6.07 1.67 -15.01
C TYR A 116 6.48 2.63 -13.87
N GLY A 117 5.89 3.82 -13.81
CA GLY A 117 6.17 4.79 -12.75
C GLY A 117 5.87 4.24 -11.34
N LYS A 118 4.75 3.52 -11.19
CA LYS A 118 4.40 2.86 -9.92
C LYS A 118 5.41 1.78 -9.55
N SER A 119 5.83 0.96 -10.50
CA SER A 119 6.82 -0.09 -10.26
C SER A 119 8.16 0.50 -9.86
N LEU A 120 8.60 1.57 -10.53
CA LEU A 120 9.83 2.27 -10.20
C LEU A 120 9.79 2.88 -8.79
N GLU A 121 8.72 3.61 -8.45
CA GLU A 121 8.54 4.18 -7.12
C GLU A 121 8.50 3.09 -6.04
N ASN A 122 7.84 1.95 -6.31
CA ASN A 122 7.81 0.82 -5.38
C ASN A 122 9.21 0.22 -5.16
N ILE A 123 10.02 0.07 -6.20
CA ILE A 123 11.39 -0.44 -6.08
C ILE A 123 12.26 0.53 -5.27
N VAL A 124 12.16 1.82 -5.53
CA VAL A 124 12.87 2.87 -4.76
C VAL A 124 12.47 2.78 -3.29
N PHE A 125 11.18 2.65 -2.99
CA PHE A 125 10.69 2.48 -1.62
C PHE A 125 11.31 1.27 -0.93
N LEU A 126 11.33 0.10 -1.58
CA LEU A 126 11.93 -1.11 -1.01
C LEU A 126 13.43 -0.93 -0.74
N GLN A 127 14.14 -0.22 -1.61
CA GLN A 127 15.55 0.09 -1.37
C GLN A 127 15.72 1.03 -0.17
N LEU A 128 14.89 2.08 -0.07
CA LEU A 128 14.92 3.00 1.07
C LEU A 128 14.66 2.29 2.39
N THR A 129 13.71 1.36 2.44
CA THR A 129 13.41 0.61 3.68
C THR A 129 14.55 -0.30 4.12
N ARG A 130 15.38 -0.79 3.19
CA ARG A 130 16.57 -1.62 3.48
C ARG A 130 17.75 -0.80 3.96
N THR A 131 17.88 0.45 3.50
CA THR A 131 19.04 1.30 3.73
C THR A 131 18.84 2.39 4.78
N LYS A 132 17.60 2.67 5.17
CA LYS A 132 17.31 3.70 6.18
C LYS A 132 17.90 3.35 7.53
N ALA A 133 18.35 4.36 8.28
CA ALA A 133 18.74 4.17 9.67
C ALA A 133 17.52 3.78 10.55
N PRO A 134 17.71 3.07 11.67
CA PRO A 134 16.61 2.60 12.51
C PRO A 134 15.64 3.69 12.99
N LEU A 135 16.13 4.89 13.25
CA LEU A 135 15.33 6.03 13.73
C LEU A 135 14.74 6.89 12.61
N ASP A 136 15.04 6.58 11.33
CA ASP A 136 14.51 7.33 10.22
C ASP A 136 13.06 6.95 9.93
N LYS A 137 12.20 7.96 9.78
CA LYS A 137 10.80 7.83 9.39
C LYS A 137 10.66 8.21 7.92
N ILE A 138 10.02 7.35 7.15
CA ILE A 138 9.65 7.63 5.76
C ILE A 138 8.18 8.02 5.73
N THR A 139 7.89 9.17 5.12
CA THR A 139 6.54 9.68 4.87
C THR A 139 6.46 10.21 3.44
N TYR A 140 5.28 10.62 2.96
CA TYR A 140 5.15 11.33 1.69
C TYR A 140 4.59 12.75 1.92
N TYR A 141 4.87 13.68 1.00
CA TYR A 141 4.43 15.07 1.10
C TYR A 141 3.69 15.50 -0.17
N PRO A 142 2.38 15.78 -0.10
CA PRO A 142 1.56 16.16 -1.26
C PRO A 142 1.44 17.69 -1.44
N GLY A 143 2.34 18.49 -0.87
CA GLY A 143 2.30 19.96 -0.95
C GLY A 143 2.90 20.49 -2.25
N GLY A 144 2.96 21.84 -2.43
CA GLY A 144 3.30 22.56 -3.66
C GLY A 144 4.64 22.29 -4.38
N GLY A 145 5.24 21.16 -4.15
CA GLY A 145 6.26 20.39 -4.83
C GLY A 145 6.06 18.98 -4.33
N GLU A 146 5.31 18.17 -5.07
CA GLU A 146 5.02 16.79 -4.69
C GLU A 146 6.32 16.04 -4.39
N CYS A 147 6.39 15.36 -3.24
CA CYS A 147 7.55 14.59 -2.83
C CYS A 147 7.10 13.17 -2.45
N ASP A 148 7.59 12.18 -3.19
CA ASP A 148 7.21 10.79 -2.96
C ASP A 148 7.73 10.26 -1.64
N PHE A 149 8.96 10.64 -1.27
CA PHE A 149 9.58 10.21 0.00
C PHE A 149 10.22 11.39 0.72
N PHE A 150 9.69 11.63 1.92
CA PHE A 150 10.22 12.59 2.88
C PHE A 150 10.81 11.78 4.04
N ILE A 151 12.15 11.76 4.15
CA ILE A 151 12.89 11.00 5.14
C ILE A 151 13.39 11.95 6.21
N GLN A 152 13.01 11.68 7.45
CA GLN A 152 13.40 12.47 8.61
C GLN A 152 13.68 11.60 9.82
N ASN A 153 14.47 12.13 10.75
CA ASN A 153 14.52 11.65 12.13
C ASN A 153 13.98 12.73 13.08
N ALA A 154 14.06 12.50 14.41
CA ALA A 154 13.54 13.44 15.41
C ALA A 154 14.07 14.88 15.23
N ASP A 155 15.30 15.06 14.74
CA ASP A 155 16.05 16.31 14.80
C ASP A 155 16.20 17.00 13.45
N SER A 156 16.05 16.29 12.32
CA SER A 156 16.32 16.85 11.00
C SER A 156 15.63 16.13 9.84
N VAL A 157 15.37 16.90 8.78
CA VAL A 157 15.05 16.35 7.46
C VAL A 157 16.35 15.85 6.84
N LYS A 158 16.39 14.57 6.48
CA LYS A 158 17.57 13.96 5.87
C LYS A 158 17.52 13.99 4.35
N GLN A 159 16.34 13.70 3.78
CA GLN A 159 16.24 13.54 2.34
C GLN A 159 14.82 13.80 1.84
N LEU A 160 14.73 14.41 0.67
CA LEU A 160 13.52 14.55 -0.14
C LEU A 160 13.78 13.85 -1.47
N LEU A 161 12.88 12.96 -1.86
CA LEU A 161 13.00 12.21 -3.11
C LEU A 161 11.69 12.32 -3.90
N GLN A 162 11.85 12.65 -5.17
CA GLN A 162 10.80 12.55 -6.18
C GLN A 162 11.25 11.51 -7.20
N VAL A 163 10.41 10.53 -7.48
CA VAL A 163 10.69 9.48 -8.47
C VAL A 163 10.03 9.88 -9.79
N ALA A 164 10.84 10.18 -10.79
CA ALA A 164 10.37 10.47 -12.14
C ALA A 164 10.87 9.37 -13.08
N GLY A 165 9.96 8.76 -13.84
CA GLY A 165 10.29 7.85 -14.94
C GLY A 165 9.97 8.57 -16.23
N GLU A 166 10.97 9.01 -16.97
CA GLU A 166 10.83 9.36 -18.38
C GLU A 166 10.94 8.08 -19.20
N ILE A 167 9.95 7.85 -20.08
CA ILE A 167 10.00 6.82 -21.14
C ILE A 167 10.22 7.53 -22.47
#